data_32a77eb0b0c1fc4735a0909e3ad3bc0c
#
_entry.id   32a77eb0b0c1fc4735a0909e3ad3bc0c
#
_cell.length_a   1.000
_cell.length_b   1.000
_cell.length_c   1.000
_cell.angle_alpha   90.00
_cell.angle_beta   90.00
_cell.angle_gamma   90.00
#
_symmetry.space_group_name_H-M   'P 1'
#
loop_
_entity.id
_entity.type
_entity.pdbx_description
1 polymer ?
#
loop_
_entity_poly.entity_id
_entity_poly.type
_entity_poly.pdbx_seq_one_letter_code
_entity_poly.pdbx_strand_id
1 'polypeptide(L)'
;GTGIHAAKLAFGYLRVARELGARVHTDSPVQGWLLKDGIHHLRTPGGTIRARRVAAATAVYAPRGLHPRLRDRLMPIMSNSVVTRVLTPSELDEVGIRKLSPLTDTRTLRHYYRLLPDNRLQIGSRAAITGRDAANPAHLNALREGMARKFPALRGIDLDYSWWGWVDVSH
;
A
#
# COMPACT_ATOMS: atom_id res chain seq x y z
N GLY A 1 -2.36 12.66 14.76
CA GLY A 1 -2.59 11.39 14.07
C GLY A 1 -1.96 10.22 14.82
N THR A 2 -2.49 9.03 14.63
CA THR A 2 -2.00 7.82 15.30
C THR A 2 -1.34 6.90 14.25
N GLY A 3 -0.12 6.43 14.54
CA GLY A 3 0.55 5.43 13.73
C GLY A 3 -0.02 4.04 14.03
N ILE A 4 -0.28 3.26 13.00
CA ILE A 4 -0.74 1.88 13.12
C ILE A 4 0.19 0.93 12.37
N HIS A 5 0.16 -0.32 12.76
CA HIS A 5 0.80 -1.40 12.00
C HIS A 5 -0.24 -2.01 11.06
N ALA A 6 -0.21 -1.62 9.78
CA ALA A 6 -1.24 -1.94 8.80
C ALA A 6 -1.54 -3.45 8.68
N ALA A 7 -0.50 -4.29 8.64
CA ALA A 7 -0.70 -5.74 8.55
C ALA A 7 -1.38 -6.32 9.79
N LYS A 8 -0.96 -5.92 11.01
CA LYS A 8 -1.62 -6.37 12.25
C LYS A 8 -3.09 -5.94 12.30
N LEU A 9 -3.40 -4.72 11.81
CA LEU A 9 -4.78 -4.24 11.72
C LEU A 9 -5.60 -5.08 10.74
N ALA A 10 -5.07 -5.35 9.55
CA ALA A 10 -5.74 -6.16 8.53
C ALA A 10 -6.02 -7.59 9.03
N PHE A 11 -5.02 -8.23 9.65
CA PHE A 11 -5.20 -9.56 10.24
C PHE A 11 -6.18 -9.55 11.42
N GLY A 12 -6.20 -8.48 12.21
CA GLY A 12 -7.19 -8.28 13.27
C GLY A 12 -8.62 -8.22 12.72
N TYR A 13 -8.84 -7.43 11.69
CA TYR A 13 -10.14 -7.38 11.00
C TYR A 13 -10.53 -8.71 10.38
N LEU A 14 -9.58 -9.40 9.74
CA LEU A 14 -9.84 -10.73 9.18
C LEU A 14 -10.29 -11.73 10.25
N ARG A 15 -9.64 -11.74 11.40
CA ARG A 15 -10.03 -12.58 12.54
C ARG A 15 -11.45 -12.29 13.00
N VAL A 16 -11.75 -11.02 13.28
CA VAL A 16 -13.09 -10.60 13.74
C VAL A 16 -14.16 -10.91 12.69
N ALA A 17 -13.89 -10.68 11.41
CA ALA A 17 -14.85 -11.00 10.35
C ALA A 17 -15.18 -12.50 10.33
N ARG A 18 -14.17 -13.37 10.50
CA ARG A 18 -14.40 -14.83 10.59
C ARG A 18 -15.19 -15.22 11.83
N GLU A 19 -14.92 -14.63 12.97
CA GLU A 19 -15.67 -14.83 14.23
C GLU A 19 -17.15 -14.44 14.07
N LEU A 20 -17.41 -13.40 13.25
CA LEU A 20 -18.78 -12.96 12.89
C LEU A 20 -19.42 -13.77 11.75
N GLY A 21 -18.79 -14.86 11.32
CA GLY A 21 -19.35 -15.80 10.33
C GLY A 21 -18.99 -15.49 8.87
N ALA A 22 -18.12 -14.52 8.59
CA ALA A 22 -17.66 -14.30 7.22
C ALA A 22 -16.77 -15.46 6.75
N ARG A 23 -17.06 -15.97 5.56
CA ARG A 23 -16.20 -16.96 4.89
C ARG A 23 -15.16 -16.24 4.05
N VAL A 24 -13.90 -16.52 4.33
CA VAL A 24 -12.75 -15.90 3.62
C VAL A 24 -11.97 -16.99 2.92
N HIS A 25 -11.90 -16.88 1.61
CA HIS A 25 -11.17 -17.80 0.73
C HIS A 25 -9.97 -17.06 0.13
N THR A 26 -8.78 -17.51 0.47
CA THR A 26 -7.54 -17.09 -0.16
C THR A 26 -7.33 -17.85 -1.47
N ASP A 27 -6.41 -17.39 -2.30
CA ASP A 27 -6.03 -18.05 -3.55
C ASP A 27 -7.20 -18.36 -4.50
N SER A 28 -8.24 -17.53 -4.39
CA SER A 28 -9.49 -17.67 -5.12
C SER A 28 -9.79 -16.44 -5.99
N PRO A 29 -8.91 -16.09 -6.93
CA PRO A 29 -9.11 -14.91 -7.77
C PRO A 29 -10.37 -15.06 -8.62
N VAL A 30 -11.18 -14.01 -8.66
CA VAL A 30 -12.33 -13.94 -9.56
C VAL A 30 -11.83 -13.68 -10.98
N GLN A 31 -11.99 -14.67 -11.86
CA GLN A 31 -11.53 -14.67 -13.23
C GLN A 31 -12.61 -14.28 -14.25
N GLY A 32 -13.87 -14.26 -13.82
CA GLY A 32 -14.98 -13.88 -14.66
C GLY A 32 -16.20 -13.50 -13.81
N TRP A 33 -17.00 -12.59 -14.32
CA TRP A 33 -18.19 -12.08 -13.65
C TRP A 33 -19.31 -11.90 -14.65
N LEU A 34 -20.38 -12.66 -14.49
CA LEU A 34 -21.58 -12.63 -15.31
C LEU A 34 -22.80 -12.32 -14.42
N LEU A 35 -23.66 -11.43 -14.86
CA LEU A 35 -24.99 -11.25 -14.28
C LEU A 35 -26.02 -11.98 -15.16
N LYS A 36 -26.72 -12.97 -14.60
CA LYS A 36 -27.77 -13.73 -15.28
C LYS A 36 -28.97 -13.88 -14.34
N ASP A 37 -30.16 -13.55 -14.81
CA ASP A 37 -31.42 -13.66 -14.06
C ASP A 37 -31.37 -12.98 -12.68
N GLY A 38 -30.70 -11.81 -12.58
CA GLY A 38 -30.54 -11.07 -11.33
C GLY A 38 -29.51 -11.67 -10.34
N ILE A 39 -28.84 -12.75 -10.71
CA ILE A 39 -27.82 -13.42 -9.90
C ILE A 39 -26.42 -13.18 -10.52
N HIS A 40 -25.49 -12.77 -9.69
CA HIS A 40 -24.08 -12.66 -10.07
C HIS A 40 -23.42 -14.05 -9.99
N HIS A 41 -22.74 -14.42 -11.06
CA HIS A 41 -21.94 -15.62 -11.16
C HIS A 41 -20.47 -15.20 -11.24
N LEU A 42 -19.70 -15.53 -10.21
CA LEU A 42 -18.27 -15.21 -10.10
C LEU A 42 -17.46 -16.50 -10.30
N ARG A 43 -16.75 -16.60 -11.39
CA ARG A 43 -15.92 -17.76 -11.71
C ARG A 43 -14.57 -17.63 -11.03
N THR A 44 -14.16 -18.66 -10.29
CA THR A 44 -12.85 -18.80 -9.65
C THR A 44 -12.22 -20.14 -10.09
N PRO A 45 -10.92 -20.38 -9.81
CA PRO A 45 -10.29 -21.69 -10.06
C PRO A 45 -11.01 -22.85 -9.37
N GLY A 46 -11.56 -22.63 -8.17
CA GLY A 46 -12.25 -23.64 -7.38
C GLY A 46 -13.75 -23.82 -7.71
N GLY A 47 -14.30 -23.01 -8.64
CA GLY A 47 -15.72 -23.13 -9.01
C GLY A 47 -16.40 -21.78 -9.20
N THR A 48 -17.72 -21.79 -9.21
CA THR A 48 -18.55 -20.59 -9.42
C THR A 48 -19.30 -20.22 -8.14
N ILE A 49 -19.10 -18.97 -7.71
CA ILE A 49 -19.87 -18.39 -6.60
C ILE A 49 -21.10 -17.71 -7.19
N ARG A 50 -22.28 -18.00 -6.62
CA ARG A 50 -23.54 -17.36 -6.98
C ARG A 50 -23.96 -16.41 -5.86
N ALA A 51 -24.22 -15.13 -6.19
CA ALA A 51 -24.57 -14.12 -5.21
C ALA A 51 -25.62 -13.15 -5.75
N ARG A 52 -26.55 -12.74 -4.89
CA ARG A 52 -27.54 -11.69 -5.22
C ARG A 52 -26.91 -10.29 -5.23
N ARG A 53 -25.85 -10.09 -4.47
CA ARG A 53 -25.13 -8.81 -4.38
C ARG A 53 -23.63 -9.08 -4.33
N VAL A 54 -22.86 -8.20 -4.93
CA VAL A 54 -21.39 -8.25 -4.93
C VAL A 54 -20.84 -6.88 -4.59
N ALA A 55 -19.90 -6.84 -3.69
CA ALA A 55 -19.08 -5.65 -3.43
C ALA A 55 -17.66 -5.91 -3.95
N ALA A 56 -17.18 -5.05 -4.84
CA ALA A 56 -15.81 -5.09 -5.34
C ALA A 56 -14.95 -4.13 -4.51
N ALA A 57 -14.11 -4.67 -3.66
CA ALA A 57 -13.15 -3.92 -2.83
C ALA A 57 -11.70 -4.24 -3.23
N THR A 58 -11.46 -4.32 -4.53
CA THR A 58 -10.22 -4.81 -5.12
C THR A 58 -9.22 -3.70 -5.42
N ALA A 59 -9.55 -2.44 -5.11
CA ALA A 59 -8.75 -1.27 -5.47
C ALA A 59 -8.32 -1.34 -6.95
N VAL A 60 -7.10 -0.97 -7.27
CA VAL A 60 -6.55 -1.01 -8.65
C VAL A 60 -6.16 -2.41 -9.13
N TYR A 61 -6.32 -3.43 -8.29
CA TYR A 61 -5.92 -4.81 -8.62
C TYR A 61 -7.01 -5.64 -9.31
N ALA A 62 -8.19 -5.05 -9.58
CA ALA A 62 -9.21 -5.72 -10.37
C ALA A 62 -8.67 -6.04 -11.78
N PRO A 63 -8.82 -7.29 -12.29
CA PRO A 63 -8.45 -7.60 -13.66
C PRO A 63 -9.21 -6.70 -14.65
N ARG A 64 -8.48 -6.21 -15.66
CA ARG A 64 -9.12 -5.46 -16.75
C ARG A 64 -10.20 -6.33 -17.42
N GLY A 65 -11.39 -5.77 -17.59
CA GLY A 65 -12.51 -6.47 -18.20
C GLY A 65 -13.28 -7.41 -17.29
N LEU A 66 -12.93 -7.51 -15.99
CA LEU A 66 -13.67 -8.34 -15.04
C LEU A 66 -15.16 -7.96 -14.99
N HIS A 67 -15.47 -6.67 -14.97
CA HIS A 67 -16.83 -6.15 -15.01
C HIS A 67 -16.86 -4.74 -15.61
N PRO A 68 -17.83 -4.40 -16.49
CA PRO A 68 -17.87 -3.09 -17.16
C PRO A 68 -17.91 -1.90 -16.20
N ARG A 69 -18.57 -2.02 -15.04
CA ARG A 69 -18.66 -0.95 -14.04
C ARG A 69 -17.35 -0.69 -13.28
N LEU A 70 -16.36 -1.57 -13.36
CA LEU A 70 -15.04 -1.39 -12.73
C LEU A 70 -14.04 -0.76 -13.68
N ARG A 71 -14.37 -0.74 -14.97
CA ARG A 71 -13.46 -0.27 -16.00
C ARG A 71 -13.22 1.23 -15.87
N ASP A 72 -11.96 1.63 -15.92
CA ASP A 72 -11.49 3.01 -16.00
C ASP A 72 -12.05 3.94 -14.88
N ARG A 73 -12.31 3.38 -13.68
CA ARG A 73 -12.83 4.12 -12.51
C ARG A 73 -11.76 4.56 -11.52
N LEU A 74 -10.59 3.96 -11.61
CA LEU A 74 -9.49 4.20 -10.67
C LEU A 74 -8.21 4.49 -11.45
N MET A 75 -7.46 5.47 -11.00
CA MET A 75 -6.13 5.75 -11.51
C MET A 75 -5.09 5.15 -10.57
N PRO A 76 -4.31 4.14 -11.02
CA PRO A 76 -3.25 3.58 -10.22
C PRO A 76 -2.08 4.57 -10.10
N ILE A 77 -1.65 4.82 -8.88
CA ILE A 77 -0.42 5.56 -8.60
C ILE A 77 0.48 4.67 -7.75
N MET A 78 1.74 4.53 -8.16
CA MET A 78 2.70 3.78 -7.38
C MET A 78 3.12 4.56 -6.14
N SER A 79 3.08 3.90 -5.00
CA SER A 79 3.63 4.38 -3.75
C SER A 79 4.81 3.50 -3.38
N ASN A 80 5.94 4.08 -3.06
CA ASN A 80 7.12 3.38 -2.60
C ASN A 80 7.52 3.81 -1.19
N SER A 81 8.14 2.93 -0.47
CA SER A 81 8.62 3.17 0.88
C SER A 81 9.94 2.47 1.11
N VAL A 82 10.76 3.08 1.96
CA VAL A 82 11.98 2.49 2.48
C VAL A 82 12.00 2.59 4.00
N VAL A 83 12.76 1.70 4.62
CA VAL A 83 13.05 1.72 6.05
C VAL A 83 14.54 1.60 6.23
N THR A 84 15.12 2.51 7.00
CA THR A 84 16.55 2.50 7.32
C THR A 84 16.91 1.32 8.21
N ARG A 85 18.20 1.01 8.34
CA ARG A 85 18.70 0.28 9.50
C ARG A 85 18.32 1.00 10.80
N VAL A 86 18.53 0.36 11.92
CA VAL A 86 18.36 1.02 13.23
C VAL A 86 19.28 2.24 13.30
N LEU A 87 18.71 3.37 13.68
CA LEU A 87 19.46 4.63 13.84
C LEU A 87 20.27 4.62 15.15
N THR A 88 21.46 5.19 15.10
CA THR A 88 22.25 5.47 16.30
C THR A 88 21.63 6.59 17.15
N PRO A 89 21.98 6.73 18.43
CA PRO A 89 21.50 7.84 19.25
C PRO A 89 21.78 9.21 18.63
N SER A 90 22.96 9.42 18.05
CA SER A 90 23.32 10.66 17.37
C SER A 90 22.43 10.94 16.15
N GLU A 91 22.19 9.92 15.31
CA GLU A 91 21.30 10.05 14.15
C GLU A 91 19.86 10.35 14.56
N LEU A 92 19.38 9.74 15.65
CA LEU A 92 18.04 10.02 16.21
C LEU A 92 17.94 11.48 16.67
N ASP A 93 18.96 12.00 17.33
CA ASP A 93 19.00 13.39 17.77
C ASP A 93 18.99 14.36 16.58
N GLU A 94 19.77 14.09 15.54
CA GLU A 94 19.79 14.90 14.33
C GLU A 94 18.50 14.83 13.51
N VAL A 95 17.85 13.66 13.43
CA VAL A 95 16.53 13.48 12.82
C VAL A 95 15.46 14.28 13.58
N GLY A 96 15.60 14.42 14.90
CA GLY A 96 14.76 15.27 15.73
C GLY A 96 13.28 14.84 15.85
N ILE A 97 12.91 13.64 15.38
CA ILE A 97 11.55 13.11 15.50
C ILE A 97 11.41 12.47 16.88
N ARG A 98 10.67 13.12 17.77
CA ARG A 98 10.49 12.67 19.17
C ARG A 98 9.24 11.84 19.41
N LYS A 99 8.34 11.73 18.41
CA LYS A 99 7.07 11.01 18.53
C LYS A 99 6.93 10.01 17.40
N LEU A 100 6.32 8.86 17.69
CA LEU A 100 6.02 7.81 16.71
C LEU A 100 4.85 8.17 15.76
N SER A 101 4.41 9.42 15.76
CA SER A 101 3.34 9.91 14.89
C SER A 101 3.81 10.00 13.44
N PRO A 102 2.97 9.61 12.48
CA PRO A 102 3.27 9.83 11.08
C PRO A 102 3.28 11.32 10.75
N LEU A 103 4.23 11.71 9.93
CA LEU A 103 4.44 13.07 9.44
C LEU A 103 4.32 13.08 7.93
N THR A 104 3.92 14.21 7.36
CA THR A 104 3.89 14.43 5.92
C THR A 104 4.33 15.84 5.61
N ASP A 105 5.01 16.03 4.48
CA ASP A 105 5.34 17.37 3.99
C ASP A 105 4.22 17.93 3.10
N THR A 106 4.39 19.18 2.67
CA THR A 106 3.36 19.94 1.91
C THR A 106 3.56 19.87 0.40
N ARG A 107 4.49 19.06 -0.11
CA ARG A 107 4.73 18.94 -1.56
C ARG A 107 3.55 18.26 -2.25
N THR A 108 3.39 18.51 -3.53
CA THR A 108 2.38 17.84 -4.36
C THR A 108 2.58 16.32 -4.37
N LEU A 109 3.81 15.86 -4.66
CA LEU A 109 4.25 14.48 -4.45
C LEU A 109 4.95 14.39 -3.09
N ARG A 110 4.14 14.44 -2.03
CA ARG A 110 4.62 14.55 -0.65
C ARG A 110 5.37 13.33 -0.20
N HIS A 111 6.38 13.56 0.64
CA HIS A 111 6.94 12.51 1.46
C HIS A 111 6.08 12.33 2.71
N TYR A 112 5.88 11.08 3.11
CA TYR A 112 5.34 10.68 4.39
C TYR A 112 6.39 9.87 5.13
N TYR A 113 6.58 10.16 6.40
CA TYR A 113 7.65 9.56 7.18
C TYR A 113 7.27 9.45 8.64
N ARG A 114 7.89 8.51 9.32
CA ARG A 114 7.74 8.32 10.76
C ARG A 114 8.94 7.57 11.34
N LEU A 115 9.21 7.82 12.60
CA LEU A 115 10.07 6.95 13.40
C LEU A 115 9.26 5.71 13.81
N LEU A 116 9.86 4.54 13.66
CA LEU A 116 9.29 3.28 14.11
C LEU A 116 9.69 2.99 15.57
N PRO A 117 8.94 2.12 16.30
CA PRO A 117 9.25 1.81 17.69
C PRO A 117 10.64 1.22 17.94
N ASP A 118 11.26 0.66 16.92
CA ASP A 118 12.59 0.07 16.94
C ASP A 118 13.70 1.03 16.47
N ASN A 119 13.43 2.33 16.48
CA ASN A 119 14.36 3.38 16.09
C ASN A 119 14.80 3.35 14.63
N ARG A 120 13.97 2.83 13.73
CA ARG A 120 14.15 2.95 12.28
C ARG A 120 13.33 4.10 11.73
N LEU A 121 13.86 4.80 10.73
CA LEU A 121 13.07 5.78 9.99
C LEU A 121 12.42 5.10 8.77
N GLN A 122 11.11 5.17 8.70
CA GLN A 122 10.36 4.87 7.48
C GLN A 122 10.08 6.16 6.73
N ILE A 123 10.36 6.18 5.42
CA ILE A 123 9.96 7.26 4.53
C ILE A 123 9.37 6.68 3.24
N GLY A 124 8.34 7.31 2.72
CA GLY A 124 7.73 6.92 1.46
C GLY A 124 7.28 8.13 0.65
N SER A 125 7.01 7.89 -0.61
CA SER A 125 6.49 8.88 -1.55
C SER A 125 5.67 8.21 -2.65
N ARG A 126 4.93 9.00 -3.40
CA ARG A 126 4.36 8.57 -4.68
C ARG A 126 5.40 8.74 -5.77
N ALA A 127 5.46 7.80 -6.71
CA ALA A 127 6.53 7.76 -7.70
C ALA A 127 6.05 7.69 -9.14
N ALA A 128 5.32 6.65 -9.55
CA ALA A 128 4.96 6.41 -10.93
C ALA A 128 3.44 6.31 -11.13
N ILE A 129 2.99 6.61 -12.35
CA ILE A 129 1.58 6.47 -12.76
C ILE A 129 1.39 5.23 -13.62
N THR A 130 2.46 4.73 -14.25
CA THR A 130 2.40 3.56 -15.13
C THR A 130 3.12 2.37 -14.55
N GLY A 131 2.56 1.15 -14.79
CA GLY A 131 3.18 -0.10 -14.32
C GLY A 131 4.52 -0.43 -14.99
N ARG A 132 4.83 0.20 -16.12
CA ARG A 132 6.08 -0.03 -16.85
C ARG A 132 7.31 0.38 -16.06
N ASP A 133 7.16 1.41 -15.21
CA ASP A 133 8.27 1.99 -14.45
C ASP A 133 8.34 1.50 -13.01
N ALA A 134 7.49 0.55 -12.61
CA ALA A 134 7.39 0.13 -11.21
C ALA A 134 8.72 -0.37 -10.62
N ALA A 135 9.53 -1.06 -11.41
CA ALA A 135 10.84 -1.59 -11.01
C ALA A 135 12.02 -0.64 -11.32
N ASN A 136 11.76 0.58 -11.79
CA ASN A 136 12.83 1.51 -12.16
C ASN A 136 13.61 1.95 -10.90
N PRO A 137 14.93 1.72 -10.83
CA PRO A 137 15.77 2.12 -9.69
C PRO A 137 15.74 3.63 -9.40
N ALA A 138 15.40 4.45 -10.41
CA ALA A 138 15.27 5.89 -10.24
C ALA A 138 14.27 6.28 -9.13
N HIS A 139 13.21 5.49 -8.92
CA HIS A 139 12.24 5.74 -7.85
C HIS A 139 12.86 5.59 -6.47
N LEU A 140 13.67 4.55 -6.26
CA LEU A 140 14.39 4.33 -5.02
C LEU A 140 15.43 5.42 -4.79
N ASN A 141 16.18 5.78 -5.82
CA ASN A 141 17.20 6.83 -5.75
C ASN A 141 16.56 8.20 -5.41
N ALA A 142 15.48 8.57 -6.07
CA ALA A 142 14.76 9.81 -5.77
C ALA A 142 14.27 9.86 -4.31
N LEU A 143 13.82 8.72 -3.76
CA LEU A 143 13.39 8.62 -2.37
C LEU A 143 14.58 8.74 -1.40
N ARG A 144 15.71 8.09 -1.69
CA ARG A 144 16.97 8.24 -0.92
C ARG A 144 17.45 9.67 -0.91
N GLU A 145 17.47 10.35 -2.06
CA GLU A 145 17.83 11.76 -2.15
C GLU A 145 16.86 12.65 -1.39
N GLY A 146 15.56 12.37 -1.48
CA GLY A 146 14.53 13.08 -0.73
C GLY A 146 14.73 12.94 0.78
N MET A 147 15.10 11.76 1.25
CA MET A 147 15.46 11.50 2.64
C MET A 147 16.71 12.27 3.06
N ALA A 148 17.78 12.20 2.26
CA ALA A 148 19.05 12.89 2.54
C ALA A 148 18.92 14.43 2.54
N ARG A 149 18.01 14.99 1.71
CA ARG A 149 17.70 16.43 1.77
C ARG A 149 16.96 16.83 3.03
N LYS A 150 16.09 15.95 3.53
CA LYS A 150 15.29 16.21 4.73
C LYS A 150 16.05 15.93 6.01
N PHE A 151 16.86 14.90 5.99
CA PHE A 151 17.68 14.43 7.11
C PHE A 151 19.13 14.23 6.63
N PRO A 152 19.95 15.30 6.59
CA PRO A 152 21.32 15.23 6.06
C PRO A 152 22.20 14.17 6.73
N ALA A 153 22.01 13.92 8.03
CA ALA A 153 22.71 12.88 8.77
C ALA A 153 22.49 11.46 8.22
N LEU A 154 21.39 11.26 7.51
CA LEU A 154 21.05 9.94 6.93
C LEU A 154 21.51 9.79 5.48
N ARG A 155 22.38 10.66 4.99
CA ARG A 155 22.96 10.54 3.64
C ARG A 155 23.76 9.26 3.51
N GLY A 156 23.37 8.40 2.56
CA GLY A 156 24.06 7.12 2.31
C GLY A 156 23.74 6.01 3.32
N ILE A 157 22.79 6.22 4.22
CA ILE A 157 22.39 5.20 5.20
C ILE A 157 21.90 3.93 4.53
N ASP A 158 22.22 2.78 5.13
CA ASP A 158 21.73 1.49 4.69
C ASP A 158 20.23 1.34 4.92
N LEU A 159 19.57 0.66 3.99
CA LEU A 159 18.14 0.38 4.03
C LEU A 159 17.92 -1.11 4.30
N ASP A 160 17.24 -1.42 5.39
CA ASP A 160 16.87 -2.79 5.72
C ASP A 160 15.70 -3.28 4.86
N TYR A 161 14.78 -2.37 4.49
CA TYR A 161 13.61 -2.72 3.72
C TYR A 161 13.30 -1.66 2.66
N SER A 162 12.83 -2.14 1.51
CA SER A 162 12.21 -1.31 0.49
C SER A 162 11.06 -2.07 -0.16
N TRP A 163 9.97 -1.38 -0.47
CA TRP A 163 8.85 -1.96 -1.18
C TRP A 163 8.08 -0.89 -1.94
N TRP A 164 7.24 -1.34 -2.83
CA TRP A 164 6.28 -0.51 -3.53
C TRP A 164 4.92 -1.22 -3.64
N GLY A 165 3.88 -0.44 -3.86
CA GLY A 165 2.53 -0.93 -4.08
C GLY A 165 1.69 0.11 -4.80
N TRP A 166 0.62 -0.34 -5.40
CA TRP A 166 -0.31 0.56 -6.06
C TRP A 166 -1.35 1.07 -5.07
N VAL A 167 -1.62 2.37 -5.15
CA VAL A 167 -2.76 3.01 -4.51
C VAL A 167 -3.72 3.48 -5.59
N ASP A 168 -4.99 3.48 -5.27
CA ASP A 168 -6.03 3.97 -6.15
C ASP A 168 -6.34 5.44 -5.87
N VAL A 169 -6.51 6.19 -6.94
CA VAL A 169 -7.11 7.53 -6.88
C VAL A 169 -8.45 7.41 -7.58
N SER A 170 -9.52 7.59 -6.82
CA SER A 170 -10.89 7.63 -7.36
C SER A 170 -11.13 8.94 -8.11
N HIS A 171 -11.92 8.83 -9.15
CA HIS A 171 -12.38 9.96 -9.95
C HIS A 171 -13.70 10.49 -9.40
#